data_96e8f1c544ad79c782910b57660c7e08
#
_entry.id   96e8f1c544ad79c782910b57660c7e08
#
_cell.length_a   1.000
_cell.length_b   1.000
_cell.length_c   1.000
_cell.angle_alpha   90.00
_cell.angle_beta   90.00
_cell.angle_gamma   90.00
#
_symmetry.space_group_name_H-M   'P 1'
#
loop_
_entity.id
_entity.type
_entity.pdbx_description
1 polymer ?
#
loop_
_entity_poly.entity_id
_entity_poly.type
_entity_poly.pdbx_seq_one_letter_code
_entity_poly.pdbx_strand_id
1 'polypeptide(L)'
;MNKLVFSLALAFAALPSLAVTSIRATVNGMVCAFCAQGIEKRISSMPATKAVYVDLKKKTVAIEAKEGETLDGKAITAEITDAGYDVVKLETVQKSVEQIKAETKGRK
;
A
#
# COMPACT_ATOMS: atom_id res chain seq x y z
N MET A 1 -3.08 52.91 2.03
CA MET A 1 -3.08 52.63 1.80
C MET A 1 -2.64 51.59 1.46
N ASN A 2 -2.51 51.06 1.17
CA ASN A 2 -2.07 50.22 0.85
C ASN A 2 -1.98 49.06 1.39
N LYS A 3 -2.16 48.79 1.90
CA LYS A 3 -2.08 47.86 2.60
C LYS A 3 -2.73 46.79 2.14
N LEU A 4 -3.30 46.58 1.67
CA LEU A 4 -4.00 45.62 1.31
C LEU A 4 -3.40 44.74 0.62
N VAL A 5 -2.73 44.78 0.20
CA VAL A 5 -2.10 43.99 -0.52
C VAL A 5 -1.86 42.75 -0.12
N PHE A 6 -1.50 42.38 0.62
CA PHE A 6 -1.09 41.23 1.00
C PHE A 6 -1.99 40.19 1.05
N SER A 7 -2.77 40.35 1.10
CA SER A 7 -3.64 39.40 1.34
C SER A 7 -3.45 38.25 0.49
N LEU A 8 -3.28 38.24 -0.58
CA LEU A 8 -3.13 37.18 -1.31
C LEU A 8 -2.31 36.22 -0.96
N ALA A 9 -1.57 36.33 -0.39
CA ALA A 9 -0.70 35.33 -0.15
C ALA A 9 -1.19 34.06 0.09
N LEU A 10 -2.01 33.76 0.62
CA LEU A 10 -2.34 32.58 0.98
C LEU A 10 -2.86 31.74 0.09
N ALA A 11 -3.11 31.92 -0.63
CA ALA A 11 -3.67 31.08 -1.44
C ALA A 11 -3.12 29.82 -1.61
N PHE A 12 -2.27 29.41 -1.84
CA PHE A 12 -1.73 28.22 -2.16
C PHE A 12 -1.93 27.08 -1.41
N ALA A 13 -2.21 27.09 -0.51
CA ALA A 13 -2.28 25.97 0.25
C ALA A 13 -2.91 24.86 -0.42
N ALA A 14 -3.56 24.91 -1.27
CA ALA A 14 -4.12 23.84 -1.76
C ALA A 14 -3.42 22.77 -2.36
N LEU A 15 -2.39 22.38 -2.02
CA LEU A 15 -1.77 21.37 -2.59
C LEU A 15 -2.47 20.14 -2.51
N PRO A 16 -2.74 19.47 -3.44
CA PRO A 16 -3.45 18.27 -3.44
C PRO A 16 -2.57 17.27 -2.96
N SER A 17 -2.74 16.85 -1.90
CA SER A 17 -1.88 15.92 -1.44
C SER A 17 -2.25 14.73 -2.14
N LEU A 18 -1.43 14.07 -2.71
CA LEU A 18 -1.71 12.90 -3.31
C LEU A 18 -1.90 11.95 -2.26
N ALA A 19 -3.02 11.56 -1.93
CA ALA A 19 -3.24 10.63 -0.86
C ALA A 19 -2.82 9.27 -1.33
N VAL A 20 -1.77 8.78 -0.84
CA VAL A 20 -1.31 7.45 -1.19
C VAL A 20 -1.86 6.51 -0.14
N THR A 21 -2.60 5.51 -0.53
CA THR A 21 -3.17 4.56 0.41
C THR A 21 -2.69 3.17 0.07
N SER A 22 -2.29 2.43 1.08
CA SER A 22 -1.85 1.05 0.89
C SER A 22 -2.48 0.17 1.94
N ILE A 23 -2.52 -1.12 1.67
CA ILE A 23 -2.96 -2.08 2.65
C ILE A 23 -1.75 -2.94 2.98
N ARG A 24 -1.51 -3.13 4.26
CA ARG A 24 -0.43 -3.99 4.70
C ARG A 24 -1.06 -5.22 5.31
N ALA A 25 -0.82 -6.37 4.74
CA ALA A 25 -1.39 -7.62 5.20
C ALA A 25 -0.34 -8.48 5.87
N THR A 26 -0.69 -9.11 6.97
CA THR A 26 0.20 -10.08 7.60
C THR A 26 -0.31 -11.45 7.15
N VAL A 27 0.55 -12.21 6.54
CA VAL A 27 0.17 -13.47 5.89
C VAL A 27 0.98 -14.63 6.42
N ASN A 28 0.30 -15.67 6.84
CA ASN A 28 0.98 -16.87 7.31
C ASN A 28 1.10 -17.90 6.18
N GLY A 29 2.12 -18.69 6.24
CA GLY A 29 2.31 -19.75 5.26
C GLY A 29 3.21 -19.40 4.11
N MET A 30 3.57 -18.12 4.01
CA MET A 30 4.36 -17.66 2.91
C MET A 30 5.80 -17.82 3.29
N VAL A 31 6.42 -18.90 2.95
CA VAL A 31 7.79 -19.17 3.39
C VAL A 31 8.83 -19.27 2.31
N CYS A 32 8.49 -19.10 1.07
CA CYS A 32 9.50 -19.20 0.01
C CYS A 32 9.33 -18.09 -1.01
N ALA A 33 10.43 -17.74 -1.66
CA ALA A 33 10.41 -16.69 -2.65
C ALA A 33 9.44 -16.96 -3.79
N PHE A 34 9.32 -18.23 -4.15
CA PHE A 34 8.45 -18.59 -5.22
C PHE A 34 6.99 -18.36 -4.80
N CYS A 35 6.69 -18.60 -3.53
CA CYS A 35 5.37 -18.36 -2.99
C CYS A 35 5.05 -16.89 -3.05
N ALA A 36 6.03 -16.06 -2.71
CA ALA A 36 5.85 -14.62 -2.73
C ALA A 36 5.56 -14.14 -4.13
N GLN A 37 6.22 -14.70 -5.13
CA GLN A 37 5.99 -14.31 -6.50
C GLN A 37 4.56 -14.61 -6.92
N GLY A 38 4.03 -15.72 -6.48
CA GLY A 38 2.67 -16.10 -6.80
C GLY A 38 1.67 -15.09 -6.25
N ILE A 39 1.89 -14.65 -5.02
CA ILE A 39 1.01 -13.67 -4.41
C ILE A 39 1.15 -12.34 -5.13
N GLU A 40 2.38 -11.93 -5.43
CA GLU A 40 2.61 -10.69 -6.12
C GLU A 40 1.88 -10.69 -7.45
N LYS A 41 1.96 -11.77 -8.17
CA LYS A 41 1.34 -11.84 -9.47
C LYS A 41 -0.16 -11.72 -9.39
N ARG A 42 -0.76 -12.45 -8.46
CA ARG A 42 -2.19 -12.41 -8.31
C ARG A 42 -2.67 -11.02 -7.95
N ILE A 43 -2.03 -10.39 -7.02
CA ILE A 43 -2.48 -9.08 -6.56
C ILE A 43 -2.16 -7.99 -7.57
N SER A 44 -1.05 -8.12 -8.27
CA SER A 44 -0.71 -7.15 -9.30
C SER A 44 -1.72 -7.15 -10.43
N SER A 45 -2.45 -8.24 -10.60
CA SER A 45 -3.44 -8.32 -11.65
C SER A 45 -4.73 -7.62 -11.28
N MET A 46 -4.88 -7.23 -10.04
CA MET A 46 -6.10 -6.55 -9.62
C MET A 46 -6.10 -5.12 -10.15
N PRO A 47 -7.21 -4.66 -10.69
CA PRO A 47 -7.26 -3.35 -11.32
C PRO A 47 -6.86 -2.17 -10.45
N ALA A 48 -7.14 -2.22 -9.18
CA ALA A 48 -6.82 -1.09 -8.33
C ALA A 48 -5.41 -1.10 -7.78
N THR A 49 -4.63 -2.12 -8.10
CA THR A 49 -3.29 -2.25 -7.56
C THR A 49 -2.26 -1.50 -8.37
N LYS A 50 -1.50 -0.65 -7.71
CA LYS A 50 -0.41 0.04 -8.37
C LYS A 50 0.90 -0.68 -8.13
N ALA A 51 1.13 -1.16 -6.94
CA ALA A 51 2.40 -1.81 -6.60
C ALA A 51 2.21 -2.81 -5.48
N VAL A 52 3.04 -3.81 -5.45
CA VAL A 52 2.98 -4.85 -4.42
C VAL A 52 4.39 -5.12 -3.92
N TYR A 53 4.54 -5.34 -2.65
CA TYR A 53 5.83 -5.71 -2.08
C TYR A 53 5.59 -6.82 -1.08
N VAL A 54 6.38 -7.87 -1.13
CA VAL A 54 6.24 -8.99 -0.21
C VAL A 54 7.52 -9.13 0.59
N ASP A 55 7.39 -9.22 1.90
CA ASP A 55 8.53 -9.42 2.78
C ASP A 55 8.32 -10.74 3.49
N LEU A 56 9.11 -11.73 3.14
CA LEU A 56 8.97 -13.05 3.71
C LEU A 56 9.34 -13.10 5.19
N LYS A 57 10.36 -12.39 5.57
CA LYS A 57 10.77 -12.43 6.95
C LYS A 57 9.75 -11.83 7.87
N LYS A 58 9.10 -10.78 7.44
CA LYS A 58 8.11 -10.12 8.27
C LYS A 58 6.71 -10.62 7.98
N LYS A 59 6.58 -11.55 7.06
CA LYS A 59 5.30 -12.13 6.68
C LYS A 59 4.32 -11.06 6.26
N THR A 60 4.81 -10.09 5.53
CA THR A 60 4.01 -8.93 5.16
C THR A 60 3.84 -8.80 3.66
N VAL A 61 2.65 -8.44 3.24
CA VAL A 61 2.39 -8.12 1.85
C VAL A 61 1.85 -6.69 1.87
N ALA A 62 2.51 -5.80 1.15
CA ALA A 62 2.08 -4.42 1.07
C ALA A 62 1.55 -4.15 -0.33
N ILE A 63 0.37 -3.59 -0.43
CA ILE A 63 -0.27 -3.32 -1.70
C ILE A 63 -0.66 -1.86 -1.76
N GLU A 64 -0.21 -1.16 -2.79
CA GLU A 64 -0.51 0.25 -2.94
C GLU A 64 -1.61 0.43 -3.98
N ALA A 65 -2.58 1.28 -3.70
CA ALA A 65 -3.67 1.54 -4.62
C ALA A 65 -3.27 2.53 -5.69
N LYS A 66 -3.86 2.42 -6.86
CA LYS A 66 -3.63 3.39 -7.88
C LYS A 66 -4.31 4.67 -7.45
N GLU A 67 -3.83 5.78 -7.98
CA GLU A 67 -4.37 7.05 -7.64
C GLU A 67 -5.86 7.07 -7.89
N GLY A 68 -6.62 7.51 -6.96
CA GLY A 68 -8.06 7.57 -7.10
C GLY A 68 -8.80 6.26 -6.95
N GLU A 69 -8.06 5.17 -6.72
CA GLU A 69 -8.71 3.88 -6.59
C GLU A 69 -8.70 3.44 -5.14
N THR A 70 -9.60 2.54 -4.82
CA THR A 70 -9.66 2.02 -3.46
C THR A 70 -9.40 0.52 -3.50
N LEU A 71 -8.55 0.07 -2.62
CA LEU A 71 -8.28 -1.35 -2.54
C LEU A 71 -9.38 -2.01 -1.71
N ASP A 72 -9.78 -3.19 -2.12
CA ASP A 72 -10.80 -3.91 -1.40
C ASP A 72 -10.11 -4.98 -0.56
N GLY A 73 -10.09 -4.81 0.73
CA GLY A 73 -9.46 -5.77 1.62
C GLY A 73 -10.02 -7.16 1.51
N LYS A 74 -11.30 -7.29 1.21
CA LYS A 74 -11.89 -8.60 1.08
C LYS A 74 -11.39 -9.28 -0.17
N ALA A 75 -11.22 -8.55 -1.24
CA ALA A 75 -10.71 -9.11 -2.48
C ALA A 75 -9.26 -9.53 -2.31
N ILE A 76 -8.49 -8.74 -1.61
CA ILE A 76 -7.09 -9.06 -1.35
C ILE A 76 -7.01 -10.32 -0.51
N THR A 77 -7.84 -10.41 0.52
CA THR A 77 -7.86 -11.58 1.37
C THR A 77 -8.23 -12.82 0.57
N ALA A 78 -9.21 -12.69 -0.32
CA ALA A 78 -9.63 -13.81 -1.13
C ALA A 78 -8.51 -14.29 -2.04
N GLU A 79 -7.76 -13.37 -2.64
CA GLU A 79 -6.68 -13.77 -3.52
C GLU A 79 -5.60 -14.51 -2.75
N ILE A 80 -5.28 -14.03 -1.58
CA ILE A 80 -4.23 -14.65 -0.78
C ILE A 80 -4.71 -16.01 -0.26
N THR A 81 -5.95 -16.08 0.14
CA THR A 81 -6.51 -17.33 0.63
C THR A 81 -6.59 -18.35 -0.50
N ASP A 82 -6.98 -17.93 -1.68
CA ASP A 82 -7.05 -18.82 -2.82
C ASP A 82 -5.67 -19.33 -3.20
N ALA A 83 -4.64 -18.58 -2.91
CA ALA A 83 -3.29 -19.02 -3.19
C ALA A 83 -2.80 -20.02 -2.16
N GLY A 84 -3.57 -20.23 -1.11
CA GLY A 84 -3.21 -21.21 -0.10
C GLY A 84 -2.61 -20.65 1.18
N TYR A 85 -2.78 -19.37 1.44
CA TYR A 85 -2.19 -18.77 2.62
C TYR A 85 -3.26 -18.12 3.47
N ASP A 86 -2.93 -17.75 4.70
CA ASP A 86 -3.87 -17.13 5.61
C ASP A 86 -3.54 -15.70 5.87
N VAL A 87 -4.53 -14.84 5.77
CA VAL A 87 -4.35 -13.43 6.13
C VAL A 87 -4.73 -13.29 7.60
N VAL A 88 -3.75 -12.92 8.40
CA VAL A 88 -3.96 -12.79 9.82
C VAL A 88 -4.39 -11.40 10.20
N LYS A 89 -3.97 -10.39 9.46
CA LYS A 89 -4.24 -9.03 9.80
C LYS A 89 -4.20 -8.15 8.57
N LEU A 90 -5.06 -7.18 8.48
CA LEU A 90 -5.03 -6.21 7.41
C LEU A 90 -5.02 -4.83 8.05
N GLU A 91 -4.16 -3.96 7.53
CA GLU A 91 -4.12 -2.59 8.02
C GLU A 91 -4.09 -1.66 6.83
N THR A 92 -4.84 -0.58 6.91
CA THR A 92 -4.78 0.44 5.86
C THR A 92 -3.82 1.50 6.34
N VAL A 93 -2.86 1.85 5.52
CA VAL A 93 -1.87 2.85 5.90
C VAL A 93 -1.75 3.90 4.82
N GLN A 94 -1.35 5.10 5.22
CA GLN A 94 -1.22 6.21 4.28
C GLN A 94 0.23 6.31 3.84
N LYS A 95 0.75 5.25 3.29
CA LYS A 95 2.14 5.21 2.83
C LYS A 95 2.22 4.47 1.53
N SER A 96 3.22 4.77 0.75
CA SER A 96 3.42 4.06 -0.50
C SER A 96 4.13 2.75 -0.21
N VAL A 97 4.11 1.85 -1.16
CA VAL A 97 4.82 0.59 -1.03
C VAL A 97 6.30 0.87 -0.87
N GLU A 98 6.82 1.89 -1.55
CA GLU A 98 8.21 2.25 -1.41
C GLU A 98 8.53 2.64 0.01
N GLN A 99 7.67 3.39 0.67
CA GLN A 99 7.90 3.77 2.04
C GLN A 99 7.80 2.57 2.96
N ILE A 100 6.86 1.70 2.73
CA ILE A 100 6.70 0.51 3.56
C ILE A 100 7.92 -0.38 3.42
N LYS A 101 8.41 -0.52 2.19
CA LYS A 101 9.57 -1.33 1.95
C LYS A 101 10.78 -0.76 2.65
N ALA A 102 10.95 0.54 2.60
CA ALA A 102 12.08 1.19 3.24
C ALA A 102 12.03 1.01 4.76
N GLU A 103 10.87 1.14 5.34
CA GLU A 103 10.70 0.95 6.77
C GLU A 103 10.97 -0.49 7.16
N THR A 104 10.49 -1.41 6.38
CA THR A 104 10.65 -2.81 6.69
C THR A 104 12.10 -3.22 6.60
N LYS A 105 12.81 -2.75 5.57
CA LYS A 105 14.19 -3.12 5.46
C LYS A 105 15.05 -2.39 6.44
N GLY A 106 14.68 -1.22 6.81
CA GLY A 106 15.48 -0.45 7.74
C GLY A 106 15.35 -0.96 9.15
N ARG A 107 14.36 -1.76 9.51
CA ARG A 107 14.25 -2.19 10.80
C ARG A 107 14.84 -3.48 10.84
N LYS A 108 15.77 -3.70 11.48
CA LYS A 108 16.39 -4.96 11.52
C LYS A 108 15.79 -5.80 12.50
#